data_cdf391f5a5bf0ccd15f55046f26f5fd5
#
_entry.id   cdf391f5a5bf0ccd15f55046f26f5fd5
#
_cell.length_a   1.000
_cell.length_b   1.000
_cell.length_c   1.000
_cell.angle_alpha   90.00
_cell.angle_beta   90.00
_cell.angle_gamma   90.00
#
_symmetry.space_group_name_H-M   'P 1'
#
loop_
_entity.id
_entity.type
_entity.pdbx_description
1 polymer ?
#
loop_
_entity_poly.entity_id
_entity_poly.type
_entity_poly.pdbx_seq_one_letter_code
_entity_poly.pdbx_strand_id
1 'polypeptide(L)' 'ESEENLMDSNIERWYSMKEICEYLGVSRDTVLDWIERRNMPAAKIGRLWKFKVSEIDAWMKSGVAADK' A
#
# COMPACT_ATOMS: atom_id res chain seq x y z
N GLU A 1 3.67 3.45 21.78
CA GLU A 1 3.85 3.65 21.50
C GLU A 1 4.07 4.41 20.96
N SER A 2 3.86 4.61 20.99
CA SER A 2 3.94 5.61 20.42
C SER A 2 5.16 6.13 20.14
N GLU A 3 6.03 6.01 20.75
CA GLU A 3 7.20 6.52 20.46
C GLU A 3 7.65 6.17 19.19
N GLU A 4 7.28 5.10 18.70
CA GLU A 4 7.70 4.78 17.45
C GLU A 4 7.24 5.77 16.49
N ASN A 5 6.22 6.44 16.77
CA ASN A 5 5.77 7.44 15.87
C ASN A 5 6.78 8.49 15.66
N LEU A 6 7.50 8.81 16.66
CA LEU A 6 8.45 9.84 16.52
C LEU A 6 9.55 9.43 15.63
N MET A 7 9.96 8.23 15.76
CA MET A 7 10.98 7.81 14.93
C MET A 7 10.58 7.68 13.56
N ASP A 8 9.34 7.43 13.34
CA ASP A 8 8.86 7.24 12.03
C ASP A 8 8.76 8.48 11.22
N SER A 9 9.10 9.59 11.75
CA SER A 9 9.02 10.78 10.94
C SER A 9 9.85 10.63 9.70
N ASN A 10 10.93 9.86 9.73
CA ASN A 10 11.73 9.65 8.56
C ASN A 10 11.66 8.26 8.03
N ILE A 11 10.96 7.39 8.70
CA ILE A 11 10.88 6.01 8.29
C ILE A 11 9.45 5.68 8.05
N GLU A 12 9.17 5.32 6.83
CA GLU A 12 7.81 5.03 6.48
C GLU A 12 7.43 3.67 7.02
N ARG A 13 6.28 3.59 7.66
CA ARG A 13 5.86 2.32 8.20
C ARG A 13 5.15 1.52 7.12
N TRP A 14 5.18 0.21 7.27
CA TRP A 14 4.50 -0.67 6.34
C TRP A 14 3.03 -0.80 6.73
N TYR A 15 2.17 -0.81 5.74
CA TYR A 15 0.74 -1.00 5.95
C TYR A 15 0.36 -2.42 5.63
N SER A 16 -0.60 -2.96 6.38
CA SER A 16 -1.10 -4.29 6.09
C SER A 16 -2.13 -4.22 4.97
N MET A 17 -2.56 -5.38 4.50
CA MET A 17 -3.60 -5.42 3.47
C MET A 17 -4.85 -4.69 3.94
N LYS A 18 -5.26 -4.93 5.18
CA LYS A 18 -6.45 -4.27 5.68
C LYS A 18 -6.28 -2.77 5.71
N GLU A 19 -5.13 -2.33 6.17
CA GLU A 19 -4.89 -0.90 6.28
C GLU A 19 -4.85 -0.24 4.92
N ILE A 20 -4.24 -0.89 3.95
CA ILE A 20 -4.16 -0.26 2.64
C ILE A 20 -5.52 -0.23 1.96
N CYS A 21 -6.35 -1.24 2.20
CA CYS A 21 -7.70 -1.22 1.66
C CYS A 21 -8.49 -0.05 2.21
N GLU A 22 -8.33 0.21 3.51
CA GLU A 22 -9.02 1.33 4.12
C GLU A 22 -8.47 2.66 3.62
N TYR A 23 -7.17 2.73 3.47
CA TYR A 23 -6.55 3.95 2.99
C TYR A 23 -7.02 4.30 1.58
N LEU A 24 -7.12 3.31 0.73
CA LEU A 24 -7.52 3.55 -0.65
C LEU A 24 -9.03 3.49 -0.85
N GLY A 25 -9.74 2.95 0.11
CA GLY A 25 -11.20 2.86 -0.01
C GLY A 25 -11.63 1.79 -0.98
N VAL A 26 -10.89 0.70 -1.07
CA VAL A 26 -11.22 -0.37 -2.00
C VAL A 26 -11.23 -1.71 -1.28
N SER A 27 -11.72 -2.73 -1.95
CA SER A 27 -11.78 -4.04 -1.35
C SER A 27 -10.46 -4.76 -1.51
N ARG A 28 -10.32 -5.84 -0.76
CA ARG A 28 -9.12 -6.65 -0.84
C ARG A 28 -8.96 -7.22 -2.24
N ASP A 29 -10.05 -7.66 -2.83
CA ASP A 29 -9.97 -8.22 -4.18
C ASP A 29 -9.45 -7.20 -5.17
N THR A 30 -9.85 -5.96 -5.01
CA THR A 30 -9.37 -4.91 -5.89
C THR A 30 -7.87 -4.71 -5.72
N VAL A 31 -7.39 -4.72 -4.47
CA VAL A 31 -5.97 -4.56 -4.24
C VAL A 31 -5.19 -5.72 -4.86
N LEU A 32 -5.67 -6.93 -4.68
CA LEU A 32 -4.98 -8.09 -5.24
C LEU A 32 -4.95 -8.03 -6.76
N ASP A 33 -6.04 -7.58 -7.36
CA ASP A 33 -6.08 -7.46 -8.80
C ASP A 33 -5.07 -6.41 -9.28
N TRP A 34 -4.97 -5.32 -8.58
CA TRP A 34 -4.01 -4.29 -8.96
C TRP A 34 -2.58 -4.77 -8.82
N ILE A 35 -2.30 -5.57 -7.80
CA ILE A 35 -0.96 -6.13 -7.64
C ILE A 35 -0.62 -7.00 -8.83
N GLU A 36 -1.56 -7.81 -9.26
CA GLU A 36 -1.30 -8.73 -10.35
C GLU A 36 -1.32 -8.09 -11.73
N ARG A 37 -2.22 -7.17 -11.93
CA ARG A 37 -2.41 -6.65 -13.27
C ARG A 37 -1.91 -5.25 -13.50
N ARG A 38 -1.74 -4.49 -12.45
CA ARG A 38 -1.35 -3.11 -12.61
C ARG A 38 -0.03 -2.77 -11.95
N ASN A 39 0.67 -3.80 -11.52
CA ASN A 39 1.98 -3.61 -10.90
C ASN A 39 1.95 -2.72 -9.67
N MET A 40 0.91 -2.84 -8.88
CA MET A 40 0.83 -2.07 -7.65
C MET A 40 2.01 -2.43 -6.76
N PRO A 41 2.73 -1.45 -6.21
CA PRO A 41 3.87 -1.76 -5.37
C PRO A 41 3.44 -2.44 -4.08
N ALA A 42 4.01 -3.58 -3.82
CA ALA A 42 3.68 -4.35 -2.63
C ALA A 42 4.82 -5.31 -2.34
N ALA A 43 4.97 -5.66 -1.09
CA ALA A 43 5.96 -6.64 -0.69
C ALA A 43 5.25 -7.81 -0.03
N LYS A 44 5.62 -9.01 -0.39
CA LYS A 44 5.02 -10.17 0.22
C LYS A 44 6.02 -10.76 1.20
N ILE A 45 5.64 -10.78 2.46
CA ILE A 45 6.49 -11.26 3.51
C ILE A 45 5.81 -12.46 4.13
N GLY A 46 6.29 -13.64 3.82
CA GLY A 46 5.61 -14.84 4.24
C GLY A 46 4.26 -14.91 3.57
N ARG A 47 3.21 -14.87 4.37
CA ARG A 47 1.87 -14.89 3.83
C ARG A 47 1.22 -13.54 3.82
N LEU A 48 1.94 -12.52 4.28
CA LEU A 48 1.33 -11.22 4.45
C LEU A 48 1.78 -10.26 3.38
N TRP A 49 0.86 -9.44 2.93
CA TRP A 49 1.19 -8.36 2.01
C TRP A 49 1.46 -7.11 2.83
N LYS A 50 2.49 -6.39 2.46
CA LYS A 50 2.84 -5.14 3.12
C LYS A 50 3.01 -4.06 2.07
N PHE A 51 2.67 -2.84 2.43
CA PHE A 51 2.66 -1.75 1.49
C PHE A 51 3.27 -0.50 2.10
N LYS A 52 3.91 0.32 1.28
CA LYS A 52 4.40 1.60 1.74
C LYS A 52 3.58 2.68 1.07
N VAL A 53 3.05 3.59 1.87
CA VAL A 53 2.15 4.60 1.36
C VAL A 53 2.80 5.49 0.31
N SER A 54 4.07 5.85 0.51
CA SER A 54 4.70 6.72 -0.47
C SER A 54 4.78 6.06 -1.83
N GLU A 55 5.02 4.75 -1.85
CA GLU A 55 5.07 4.05 -3.11
C GLU A 55 3.69 3.95 -3.72
N ILE A 56 2.68 3.70 -2.88
CA ILE A 56 1.31 3.61 -3.34
C ILE A 56 0.87 4.95 -3.91
N ASP A 57 1.18 6.03 -3.22
CA ASP A 57 0.79 7.35 -3.70
C ASP A 57 1.44 7.68 -5.04
N ALA A 58 2.72 7.37 -5.19
CA ALA A 58 3.38 7.64 -6.45
C ALA A 58 2.76 6.81 -7.57
N TRP A 59 2.46 5.56 -7.28
CA TRP A 59 1.84 4.69 -8.26
C TRP A 59 0.45 5.20 -8.66
N MET A 60 -0.32 5.66 -7.67
CA MET A 60 -1.63 6.20 -7.95
C MET A 60 -1.54 7.47 -8.80
N LYS A 61 -0.58 8.30 -8.49
CA LYS A 61 -0.43 9.55 -9.24
C LYS A 61 -0.02 9.31 -10.67
N SER A 62 0.58 8.16 -10.93
CA SER A 62 0.97 7.85 -12.29
C SER A 62 -0.23 7.51 -13.15
N GLY A 63 -1.37 7.29 -12.52
CA GLY A 63 -2.58 6.99 -13.28
C GLY A 63 -2.76 5.52 -13.59
N VAL A 64 -1.88 4.69 -13.13
CA VAL A 64 -1.97 3.27 -13.46
C VAL A 64 -3.22 2.64 -12.90
N ALA A 65 -3.60 3.02 -11.69
CA ALA A 65 -4.79 2.44 -11.09
C ALA A 65 -6.04 2.91 -11.79
N ALA A 66 -6.04 4.14 -12.29
CA ALA A 66 -7.22 4.70 -12.89
C ALA A 66 -7.53 4.02 -14.19
N ASP A 67 -6.55 3.84 -14.92
CA ASP A 67 -6.83 3.19 -16.10
C ASP A 67 -7.81 3.76 -16.98
N LYS A 68 -8.12 4.09 -17.18
CA LYS A 68 -9.08 4.47 -17.94
C LYS A 68 -9.00 4.26 -18.76
#